data_331f5b5fde4b5e06dcccaaf53a17f9cb
#
_entry.id   331f5b5fde4b5e06dcccaaf53a17f9cb
#
_cell.length_a   1.000
_cell.length_b   1.000
_cell.length_c   1.000
_cell.angle_alpha   90.00
_cell.angle_beta   90.00
_cell.angle_gamma   90.00
#
_symmetry.space_group_name_H-M   'P 1'
#
loop_
_entity.id
_entity.type
_entity.pdbx_description
1 polymer ?
#
loop_
_entity_poly.entity_id
_entity_poly.type
_entity_poly.pdbx_seq_one_letter_code
_entity_poly.pdbx_strand_id
1 'polypeptide(L)'
;MTAQALPAVATPKARHRSAISLKYLWCEMRRPFRRSTMLFNLALPAVLYLALFRTVHTAELPDGNFAMWMMIGIAVYGAATASTSYAASISVDEANGWTRTIRLTPLSSVGYVLVKVLCAMAIALAPTLLIGLIGLLTGAHGTLRVWVIGLGAAWLSSAIFSAFGLALGLSLRP
;
A
#
# COMPACT_ATOMS: atom_id res chain seq x y z
N MET A 1 -34.37 -32.44 -48.12
CA MET A 1 -34.15 -31.69 -46.87
C MET A 1 -32.73 -32.01 -46.39
N THR A 2 -31.76 -31.20 -46.73
CA THR A 2 -30.35 -31.34 -46.39
C THR A 2 -30.12 -30.66 -45.03
N ALA A 3 -29.86 -31.43 -43.98
CA ALA A 3 -29.50 -30.91 -42.67
C ALA A 3 -28.11 -30.30 -42.74
N GLN A 4 -28.05 -28.97 -42.63
CA GLN A 4 -26.83 -28.19 -42.58
C GLN A 4 -26.22 -28.39 -41.19
N ALA A 5 -25.07 -29.09 -41.09
CA ALA A 5 -24.34 -29.28 -39.88
C ALA A 5 -23.80 -27.92 -39.37
N LEU A 6 -24.25 -27.51 -38.20
CA LEU A 6 -23.71 -26.32 -37.47
C LEU A 6 -22.21 -26.47 -37.27
N PRO A 7 -21.40 -25.44 -37.57
CA PRO A 7 -19.96 -25.50 -37.29
C PRO A 7 -19.69 -25.64 -35.79
N ALA A 8 -18.83 -26.60 -35.43
CA ALA A 8 -18.41 -26.84 -34.09
C ALA A 8 -17.84 -25.55 -33.49
N VAL A 9 -18.48 -25.07 -32.42
CA VAL A 9 -17.97 -23.93 -31.63
C VAL A 9 -16.63 -24.34 -31.03
N ALA A 10 -15.55 -23.75 -31.53
CA ALA A 10 -14.22 -23.99 -31.01
C ALA A 10 -14.17 -23.58 -29.53
N THR A 11 -13.95 -24.55 -28.65
CA THR A 11 -13.74 -24.30 -27.22
C THR A 11 -12.55 -23.37 -27.03
N PRO A 12 -12.70 -22.22 -26.33
CA PRO A 12 -11.58 -21.31 -26.13
C PRO A 12 -10.50 -22.02 -25.31
N LYS A 13 -9.30 -22.12 -25.92
CA LYS A 13 -8.10 -22.67 -25.30
C LYS A 13 -7.93 -22.00 -23.94
N ALA A 14 -7.89 -22.77 -22.87
CA ALA A 14 -7.68 -22.27 -21.50
C ALA A 14 -6.39 -21.44 -21.47
N ARG A 15 -6.54 -20.13 -21.51
CA ARG A 15 -5.43 -19.20 -21.40
C ARG A 15 -4.84 -19.33 -19.99
N HIS A 16 -3.57 -19.67 -19.91
CA HIS A 16 -2.82 -19.76 -18.64
C HIS A 16 -3.18 -18.55 -17.77
N ARG A 17 -3.82 -18.81 -16.63
CA ARG A 17 -4.15 -17.80 -15.63
C ARG A 17 -2.85 -17.36 -14.98
N SER A 18 -2.23 -16.27 -15.48
CA SER A 18 -1.11 -15.63 -14.83
C SER A 18 -1.61 -15.08 -13.50
N ALA A 19 -1.07 -15.57 -12.39
CA ALA A 19 -1.47 -15.14 -11.05
C ALA A 19 -1.28 -13.63 -10.83
N ILE A 20 -0.31 -13.03 -11.52
CA ILE A 20 0.00 -11.60 -11.43
C ILE A 20 0.31 -11.08 -12.84
N SER A 21 -0.43 -10.07 -13.30
CA SER A 21 -0.09 -9.34 -14.52
C SER A 21 0.74 -8.11 -14.17
N LEU A 22 2.01 -8.08 -14.61
CA LEU A 22 2.92 -6.96 -14.38
C LEU A 22 2.36 -5.62 -14.91
N LYS A 23 1.63 -5.68 -16.04
CA LYS A 23 0.93 -4.51 -16.60
C LYS A 23 -0.18 -3.99 -15.69
N TYR A 24 -0.91 -4.89 -15.04
CA TYR A 24 -1.95 -4.51 -14.08
C TYR A 24 -1.35 -3.85 -12.85
N LEU A 25 -0.28 -4.44 -12.29
CA LEU A 25 0.48 -3.85 -11.18
C LEU A 25 0.97 -2.43 -11.48
N TRP A 26 1.57 -2.24 -12.66
CA TRP A 26 2.07 -0.92 -13.09
C TRP A 26 0.95 0.12 -13.24
N CYS A 27 -0.16 -0.27 -13.86
CA CYS A 27 -1.33 0.61 -14.02
C CYS A 27 -1.93 1.01 -12.66
N GLU A 28 -2.02 0.05 -11.75
CA GLU A 28 -2.57 0.24 -10.41
C GLU A 28 -1.67 1.15 -9.56
N MET A 29 -0.34 1.02 -9.67
CA MET A 29 0.61 1.89 -8.96
C MET A 29 0.55 3.36 -9.38
N ARG A 30 0.17 3.66 -10.61
CA ARG A 30 0.06 5.06 -11.08
C ARG A 30 -1.22 5.77 -10.62
N ARG A 31 -2.26 5.04 -10.28
CA ARG A 31 -3.57 5.61 -9.88
C ARG A 31 -3.51 6.50 -8.63
N PRO A 32 -2.88 6.06 -7.51
CA PRO A 32 -2.85 6.84 -6.27
C PRO A 32 -2.10 8.15 -6.39
N PHE A 33 -1.01 8.18 -7.19
CA PHE A 33 -0.17 9.38 -7.37
C PHE A 33 -0.90 10.58 -7.98
N ARG A 34 -2.05 10.36 -8.61
CA ARG A 34 -2.89 11.42 -9.19
C ARG A 34 -3.96 11.95 -8.23
N ARG A 35 -4.13 11.35 -7.05
CA ARG A 35 -5.17 11.75 -6.07
C ARG A 35 -4.56 12.66 -5.00
N SER A 36 -5.28 13.73 -4.66
CA SER A 36 -4.95 14.65 -3.55
C SER A 36 -4.76 13.92 -2.20
N THR A 37 -5.44 12.79 -2.00
CA THR A 37 -5.32 11.94 -0.81
C THR A 37 -3.88 11.46 -0.57
N MET A 38 -3.10 11.26 -1.63
CA MET A 38 -1.70 10.84 -1.48
C MET A 38 -0.82 11.95 -0.90
N LEU A 39 -1.03 13.19 -1.36
CA LEU A 39 -0.32 14.34 -0.80
C LEU A 39 -0.63 14.50 0.69
N PHE A 40 -1.89 14.32 1.07
CA PHE A 40 -2.31 14.35 2.48
C PHE A 40 -1.63 13.25 3.31
N ASN A 41 -1.63 12.01 2.82
CA ASN A 41 -1.00 10.87 3.51
C ASN A 41 0.54 11.02 3.60
N LEU A 42 1.15 11.81 2.74
CA LEU A 42 2.58 12.12 2.78
C LEU A 42 2.88 13.30 3.69
N ALA A 43 2.08 14.37 3.60
CA ALA A 43 2.30 15.60 4.34
C ALA A 43 1.96 15.46 5.83
N LEU A 44 0.87 14.75 6.17
CA LEU A 44 0.40 14.65 7.55
C LEU A 44 1.45 14.02 8.50
N PRO A 45 2.07 12.86 8.21
CA PRO A 45 3.12 12.32 9.06
C PRO A 45 4.36 13.22 9.12
N ALA A 46 4.71 13.89 8.01
CA ALA A 46 5.85 14.80 7.99
C ALA A 46 5.63 16.04 8.89
N VAL A 47 4.46 16.66 8.79
CA VAL A 47 4.08 17.79 9.65
C VAL A 47 4.01 17.37 11.10
N LEU A 48 3.42 16.20 11.39
CA LEU A 48 3.33 15.65 12.74
C LEU A 48 4.71 15.42 13.35
N TYR A 49 5.63 14.83 12.58
CA TYR A 49 7.01 14.63 13.03
C TYR A 49 7.70 15.95 13.33
N LEU A 50 7.64 16.92 12.43
CA LEU A 50 8.29 18.23 12.61
C LEU A 50 7.68 19.02 13.79
N ALA A 51 6.37 18.93 13.99
CA ALA A 51 5.69 19.58 15.09
C ALA A 51 6.12 18.98 16.44
N LEU A 52 6.18 17.66 16.55
CA LEU A 52 6.59 16.97 17.76
C LEU A 52 8.09 17.10 18.00
N PHE A 53 8.92 17.09 16.98
CA PHE A 53 10.37 17.25 17.11
C PHE A 53 10.76 18.58 17.78
N ARG A 54 10.00 19.63 17.56
CA ARG A 54 10.23 20.95 18.19
C ARG A 54 10.00 20.95 19.71
N THR A 55 9.17 20.03 20.23
CA THR A 55 8.80 19.98 21.64
C THR A 55 9.63 19.00 22.45
N VAL A 56 10.38 18.14 21.77
CA VAL A 56 11.14 17.06 22.40
C VAL A 56 12.62 17.37 22.38
N HIS A 57 13.20 17.55 23.56
CA HIS A 57 14.64 17.62 23.73
C HIS A 57 15.25 16.23 23.59
N THR A 58 16.37 16.14 22.89
CA THR A 58 17.07 14.90 22.55
C THR A 58 17.63 14.21 23.78
N ALA A 59 16.84 13.33 24.39
CA ALA A 59 17.37 12.40 25.38
C ALA A 59 18.14 11.29 24.67
N GLU A 60 19.36 11.02 25.14
CA GLU A 60 20.15 9.90 24.66
C GLU A 60 19.58 8.59 25.20
N LEU A 61 19.44 7.59 24.34
CA LEU A 61 18.99 6.24 24.65
C LEU A 61 20.08 5.24 24.24
N PRO A 62 20.11 4.01 24.82
CA PRO A 62 21.22 3.07 24.61
C PRO A 62 21.56 2.79 23.11
N ASP A 63 20.59 2.84 22.21
CA ASP A 63 20.76 2.51 20.80
C ASP A 63 20.54 3.69 19.85
N GLY A 64 20.37 4.91 20.37
CA GLY A 64 20.12 6.12 19.58
C GLY A 64 19.41 7.19 20.41
N ASN A 65 19.07 8.31 19.78
CA ASN A 65 18.37 9.37 20.48
C ASN A 65 16.83 9.19 20.42
N PHE A 66 16.13 9.91 21.30
CA PHE A 66 14.66 9.87 21.35
C PHE A 66 14.02 10.30 20.02
N ALA A 67 14.64 11.23 19.28
CA ALA A 67 14.17 11.66 17.96
C ALA A 67 14.07 10.50 16.96
N MET A 68 15.01 9.56 17.02
CA MET A 68 15.00 8.36 16.18
C MET A 68 13.83 7.44 16.51
N TRP A 69 13.56 7.20 17.79
CA TRP A 69 12.42 6.37 18.21
C TRP A 69 11.09 6.99 17.81
N MET A 70 10.96 8.30 18.00
CA MET A 70 9.78 9.05 17.57
C MET A 70 9.62 9.01 16.03
N MET A 71 10.71 9.13 15.28
CA MET A 71 10.73 9.02 13.83
C MET A 71 10.19 7.66 13.37
N ILE A 72 10.66 6.56 13.98
CA ILE A 72 10.18 5.20 13.64
C ILE A 72 8.68 5.08 13.92
N GLY A 73 8.21 5.56 15.07
CA GLY A 73 6.78 5.53 15.41
C GLY A 73 5.92 6.29 14.40
N ILE A 74 6.36 7.46 13.97
CA ILE A 74 5.65 8.26 12.96
C ILE A 74 5.77 7.65 11.56
N ALA A 75 6.88 6.98 11.24
CA ALA A 75 7.01 6.23 10.00
C ALA A 75 6.00 5.05 9.94
N VAL A 76 5.80 4.32 11.05
CA VAL A 76 4.74 3.29 11.18
C VAL A 76 3.36 3.91 10.96
N TYR A 77 3.08 5.03 11.61
CA TYR A 77 1.82 5.74 11.42
C TYR A 77 1.59 6.17 9.96
N GLY A 78 2.61 6.74 9.32
CA GLY A 78 2.56 7.13 7.90
C GLY A 78 2.33 5.94 6.96
N ALA A 79 3.03 4.82 7.21
CA ALA A 79 2.86 3.59 6.45
C ALA A 79 1.44 3.00 6.63
N ALA A 80 0.93 2.99 7.86
CA ALA A 80 -0.39 2.49 8.19
C ALA A 80 -1.51 3.32 7.54
N THR A 81 -1.45 4.65 7.65
CA THR A 81 -2.46 5.54 7.06
C THR A 81 -2.47 5.48 5.54
N ALA A 82 -1.30 5.47 4.90
CA ALA A 82 -1.18 5.38 3.45
C ALA A 82 -1.71 4.05 2.91
N SER A 83 -1.35 2.93 3.53
CA SER A 83 -1.77 1.59 3.11
C SER A 83 -3.27 1.37 3.35
N THR A 84 -3.81 1.79 4.49
CA THR A 84 -5.25 1.67 4.80
C THR A 84 -6.09 2.55 3.88
N SER A 85 -5.66 3.79 3.61
CA SER A 85 -6.35 4.70 2.68
C SER A 85 -6.40 4.13 1.26
N TYR A 86 -5.32 3.50 0.80
CA TYR A 86 -5.32 2.82 -0.48
C TYR A 86 -6.25 1.62 -0.47
N ALA A 87 -6.20 0.78 0.55
CA ALA A 87 -7.05 -0.38 0.70
C ALA A 87 -8.55 0.00 0.74
N ALA A 88 -8.90 1.05 1.47
CA ALA A 88 -10.26 1.57 1.53
C ALA A 88 -10.78 2.08 0.16
N SER A 89 -9.89 2.52 -0.74
CA SER A 89 -10.30 2.95 -2.09
C SER A 89 -10.87 1.82 -2.93
N ILE A 90 -10.67 0.57 -2.55
CA ILE A 90 -11.16 -0.60 -3.26
C ILE A 90 -12.68 -0.74 -3.11
N SER A 91 -13.25 -0.40 -1.96
CA SER A 91 -14.70 -0.39 -1.77
C SER A 91 -15.39 0.59 -2.73
N VAL A 92 -14.75 1.74 -2.99
CA VAL A 92 -15.22 2.71 -3.99
C VAL A 92 -15.13 2.15 -5.42
N ASP A 93 -14.04 1.44 -5.73
CA ASP A 93 -13.88 0.80 -7.05
C ASP A 93 -14.93 -0.33 -7.24
N GLU A 94 -15.29 -1.06 -6.18
CA GLU A 94 -16.36 -2.08 -6.21
C GLU A 94 -17.74 -1.45 -6.42
N ALA A 95 -18.06 -0.37 -5.71
CA ALA A 95 -19.31 0.35 -5.87
C ALA A 95 -19.49 0.90 -7.29
N ASN A 96 -18.40 1.25 -7.98
CA ASN A 96 -18.38 1.69 -9.37
C ASN A 96 -18.44 0.53 -10.40
N GLY A 97 -18.68 -0.70 -9.96
CA GLY A 97 -18.84 -1.87 -10.84
C GLY A 97 -17.54 -2.42 -11.44
N TRP A 98 -16.38 -1.95 -10.98
CA TRP A 98 -15.07 -2.39 -11.46
C TRP A 98 -14.84 -3.90 -11.28
N THR A 99 -15.41 -4.49 -10.25
CA THR A 99 -15.37 -5.94 -9.97
C THR A 99 -16.03 -6.78 -11.08
N ARG A 100 -17.06 -6.26 -11.75
CA ARG A 100 -17.66 -6.94 -12.93
C ARG A 100 -16.66 -7.06 -14.07
N THR A 101 -15.89 -6.01 -14.32
CA THR A 101 -14.88 -5.98 -15.37
C THR A 101 -13.72 -6.92 -15.06
N ILE A 102 -13.31 -7.03 -13.79
CA ILE A 102 -12.24 -7.95 -13.34
C ILE A 102 -12.65 -9.42 -13.50
N ARG A 103 -13.92 -9.77 -13.28
CA ARG A 103 -14.42 -11.14 -13.49
C ARG A 103 -14.31 -11.62 -14.93
N LEU A 104 -14.19 -10.72 -15.89
CA LEU A 104 -13.93 -11.03 -17.30
C LEU A 104 -12.43 -11.26 -17.59
N THR A 105 -11.56 -10.98 -16.62
CA THR A 105 -10.12 -11.25 -16.74
C THR A 105 -9.77 -12.60 -16.12
N PRO A 106 -8.72 -13.30 -16.58
CA PRO A 106 -8.29 -14.58 -16.05
C PRO A 106 -7.56 -14.48 -14.68
N LEU A 107 -7.80 -13.43 -13.89
CA LEU A 107 -7.22 -13.22 -12.57
C LEU A 107 -7.95 -14.07 -11.51
N SER A 108 -7.17 -14.77 -10.67
CA SER A 108 -7.71 -15.43 -9.48
C SER A 108 -8.01 -14.40 -8.39
N SER A 109 -9.02 -14.68 -7.53
CA SER A 109 -9.36 -13.78 -6.40
C SER A 109 -8.16 -13.53 -5.47
N VAL A 110 -7.35 -14.56 -5.24
CA VAL A 110 -6.12 -14.46 -4.43
C VAL A 110 -5.08 -13.57 -5.12
N GLY A 111 -4.90 -13.71 -6.44
CA GLY A 111 -3.99 -12.85 -7.20
C GLY A 111 -4.40 -11.39 -7.15
N TYR A 112 -5.70 -11.10 -7.18
CA TYR A 112 -6.22 -9.74 -7.02
C TYR A 112 -5.86 -9.13 -5.66
N VAL A 113 -6.12 -9.86 -4.57
CA VAL A 113 -5.79 -9.41 -3.20
C VAL A 113 -4.28 -9.18 -3.03
N LEU A 114 -3.45 -10.12 -3.51
CA LEU A 114 -1.99 -10.00 -3.45
C LEU A 114 -1.49 -8.75 -4.18
N VAL A 115 -1.99 -8.48 -5.39
CA VAL A 115 -1.61 -7.26 -6.13
C VAL A 115 -1.99 -6.02 -5.35
N LYS A 116 -3.17 -5.98 -4.73
CA LYS A 116 -3.61 -4.83 -3.92
C LYS A 116 -2.74 -4.61 -2.69
N VAL A 117 -2.38 -5.68 -1.98
CA VAL A 117 -1.46 -5.59 -0.83
C VAL A 117 -0.08 -5.10 -1.27
N LEU A 118 0.47 -5.64 -2.36
CA LEU A 118 1.76 -5.20 -2.89
C LEU A 118 1.75 -3.72 -3.32
N CYS A 119 0.66 -3.27 -3.95
CA CYS A 119 0.49 -1.85 -4.28
C CYS A 119 0.40 -0.97 -3.03
N ALA A 120 -0.34 -1.41 -2.00
CA ALA A 120 -0.42 -0.70 -0.73
C ALA A 120 0.95 -0.57 -0.05
N MET A 121 1.74 -1.66 -0.02
CA MET A 121 3.10 -1.65 0.50
C MET A 121 4.02 -0.72 -0.29
N ALA A 122 3.92 -0.72 -1.63
CA ALA A 122 4.70 0.18 -2.48
C ALA A 122 4.36 1.65 -2.23
N ILE A 123 3.08 1.97 -1.98
CA ILE A 123 2.63 3.33 -1.65
C ILE A 123 3.12 3.74 -0.28
N ALA A 124 3.13 2.83 0.70
CA ALA A 124 3.61 3.08 2.05
C ALA A 124 5.12 3.36 2.13
N LEU A 125 5.90 2.95 1.12
CA LEU A 125 7.32 3.31 1.04
C LEU A 125 7.54 4.83 1.01
N ALA A 126 6.68 5.58 0.32
CA ALA A 126 6.85 7.02 0.15
C ALA A 126 6.84 7.78 1.50
N PRO A 127 5.83 7.66 2.38
CA PRO A 127 5.88 8.29 3.70
C PRO A 127 6.99 7.73 4.60
N THR A 128 7.26 6.43 4.56
CA THR A 128 8.33 5.82 5.35
C THR A 128 9.70 6.40 5.00
N LEU A 129 10.04 6.49 3.72
CA LEU A 129 11.30 7.07 3.26
C LEU A 129 11.37 8.58 3.51
N LEU A 130 10.26 9.30 3.32
CA LEU A 130 10.20 10.73 3.60
C LEU A 130 10.48 11.02 5.08
N ILE A 131 9.84 10.29 6.00
CA ILE A 131 10.07 10.46 7.43
C ILE A 131 11.49 10.07 7.81
N GLY A 132 12.03 8.99 7.24
CA GLY A 132 13.44 8.63 7.43
C GLY A 132 14.40 9.73 6.98
N LEU A 133 14.14 10.34 5.81
CA LEU A 133 14.94 11.45 5.32
C LEU A 133 14.84 12.69 6.22
N ILE A 134 13.64 13.07 6.63
CA ILE A 134 13.43 14.20 7.55
C ILE A 134 14.14 13.92 8.88
N GLY A 135 14.05 12.69 9.41
CA GLY A 135 14.74 12.27 10.62
C GLY A 135 16.28 12.45 10.53
N LEU A 136 16.87 12.04 9.39
CA LEU A 136 18.29 12.28 9.11
C LEU A 136 18.64 13.77 9.14
N LEU A 137 17.83 14.61 8.51
CA LEU A 137 18.07 16.06 8.43
C LEU A 137 17.85 16.78 9.75
N THR A 138 17.03 16.24 10.64
CA THR A 138 16.72 16.83 11.96
C THR A 138 17.60 16.29 13.08
N GLY A 139 18.58 15.43 12.78
CA GLY A 139 19.54 14.94 13.77
C GLY A 139 19.08 13.68 14.52
N ALA A 140 18.16 12.92 13.97
CA ALA A 140 17.90 11.57 14.45
C ALA A 140 19.15 10.71 14.21
N HIS A 141 19.77 10.21 15.27
CA HIS A 141 20.94 9.37 15.17
C HIS A 141 20.81 8.10 16.03
N GLY A 142 21.49 7.06 15.60
CA GLY A 142 21.48 5.76 16.22
C GLY A 142 22.25 4.74 15.38
N THR A 143 22.28 3.51 15.84
CA THR A 143 22.97 2.44 15.13
C THR A 143 22.32 2.13 13.80
N LEU A 144 23.10 1.77 12.79
CA LEU A 144 22.59 1.35 11.47
C LEU A 144 21.56 0.22 11.59
N ARG A 145 21.76 -0.66 12.58
CA ARG A 145 20.82 -1.74 12.86
C ARG A 145 19.42 -1.22 13.21
N VAL A 146 19.31 -0.20 14.06
CA VAL A 146 18.03 0.39 14.44
C VAL A 146 17.37 1.12 13.26
N TRP A 147 18.17 1.76 12.42
CA TRP A 147 17.68 2.38 11.18
C TRP A 147 17.03 1.36 10.25
N VAL A 148 17.75 0.28 9.93
CA VAL A 148 17.28 -0.73 8.97
C VAL A 148 16.10 -1.51 9.54
N ILE A 149 16.20 -1.96 10.79
CA ILE A 149 15.11 -2.73 11.43
C ILE A 149 13.90 -1.85 11.67
N GLY A 150 14.07 -0.62 12.15
CA GLY A 150 12.98 0.29 12.48
C GLY A 150 12.18 0.71 11.23
N LEU A 151 12.86 1.21 10.19
CA LEU A 151 12.18 1.59 8.94
C LEU A 151 11.66 0.36 8.18
N GLY A 152 12.38 -0.76 8.21
CA GLY A 152 11.93 -2.02 7.63
C GLY A 152 10.66 -2.54 8.31
N ALA A 153 10.61 -2.53 9.64
CA ALA A 153 9.42 -2.91 10.40
C ALA A 153 8.25 -1.95 10.15
N ALA A 154 8.52 -0.65 10.08
CA ALA A 154 7.52 0.36 9.73
C ALA A 154 6.91 0.09 8.35
N TRP A 155 7.73 -0.24 7.37
CA TRP A 155 7.26 -0.59 6.04
C TRP A 155 6.50 -1.93 6.02
N LEU A 156 7.02 -2.98 6.67
CA LEU A 156 6.37 -4.29 6.73
C LEU A 156 5.01 -4.24 7.44
N SER A 157 4.84 -3.36 8.44
CA SER A 157 3.55 -3.16 9.12
C SER A 157 2.45 -2.75 8.14
N SER A 158 2.77 -2.07 7.03
CA SER A 158 1.82 -1.67 6.00
C SER A 158 1.09 -2.85 5.35
N ALA A 159 1.70 -4.05 5.31
CA ALA A 159 1.06 -5.26 4.81
C ALA A 159 -0.13 -5.66 5.70
N ILE A 160 0.04 -5.59 7.01
CA ILE A 160 -1.01 -5.91 8.01
C ILE A 160 -2.14 -4.90 7.89
N PHE A 161 -1.82 -3.61 7.87
CA PHE A 161 -2.82 -2.54 7.77
C PHE A 161 -3.55 -2.54 6.43
N SER A 162 -2.89 -2.90 5.33
CA SER A 162 -3.54 -3.03 4.03
C SER A 162 -4.50 -4.23 4.00
N ALA A 163 -4.12 -5.37 4.57
CA ALA A 163 -4.99 -6.54 4.68
C ALA A 163 -6.23 -6.22 5.53
N PHE A 164 -6.04 -5.52 6.65
CA PHE A 164 -7.13 -5.07 7.50
C PHE A 164 -8.06 -4.08 6.76
N GLY A 165 -7.50 -3.09 6.08
CA GLY A 165 -8.27 -2.13 5.28
C GLY A 165 -9.05 -2.79 4.14
N LEU A 166 -8.48 -3.82 3.50
CA LEU A 166 -9.17 -4.63 2.50
C LEU A 166 -10.34 -5.41 3.12
N ALA A 167 -10.11 -6.06 4.26
CA ALA A 167 -11.15 -6.82 4.97
C ALA A 167 -12.32 -5.92 5.35
N LEU A 168 -12.06 -4.72 5.88
CA LEU A 168 -13.10 -3.74 6.19
C LEU A 168 -13.81 -3.25 4.91
N GLY A 169 -13.07 -2.91 3.86
CA GLY A 169 -13.65 -2.45 2.60
C GLY A 169 -14.56 -3.47 1.94
N LEU A 170 -14.25 -4.76 2.07
CA LEU A 170 -15.07 -5.85 1.54
C LEU A 170 -16.25 -6.22 2.45
N SER A 171 -16.15 -5.98 3.77
CA SER A 171 -17.22 -6.30 4.73
C SER A 171 -18.31 -5.22 4.80
N LEU A 172 -17.97 -3.97 4.50
CA LEU A 172 -18.87 -2.82 4.49
C LEU A 172 -19.61 -2.69 3.14
N ARG A 173 -20.01 -3.80 2.53
CA ARG A 173 -20.87 -3.75 1.34
C ARG A 173 -22.19 -3.08 1.68
N PRO A 174 -22.60 -2.09 0.88
CA PRO A 174 -23.96 -1.57 0.96
C PRO A 174 -24.97 -2.61 0.50
#